data_a69dff3b30405e274d0f57b84cdcd639
#
_entry.id   a69dff3b30405e274d0f57b84cdcd639
#
_cell.length_a   1.000
_cell.length_b   1.000
_cell.length_c   1.000
_cell.angle_alpha   90.00
_cell.angle_beta   90.00
_cell.angle_gamma   90.00
#
_symmetry.space_group_name_H-M   'P 1'
#
loop_
_entity.id
_entity.type
_entity.pdbx_description
1 polymer ?
#
loop_
_entity_poly.entity_id
_entity_poly.type
_entity_poly.pdbx_seq_one_letter_code
_entity_poly.pdbx_strand_id
1 'polypeptide(L)'
;MLHSTNPIIKHKTGLLNLAEELGNVSKACKVMGVSRDTFYRYQELVDQGGVDALISRNRRVPNIRNRIDPQIEMAVCEYAIEQPAHGQVRVSNELRKRGVFVSPSGVRSVWLRNDLENFKKRLKALETKVAEDGIILTDDQVAALERKKLDDQVSGEIETAHPGYLGSQDTFYVGNLKGVGRIYQQTFVDTYSKVAFAKLYTTKTPITAADALNDRVLPFFAEQELPMLRILTDRGTEYCGRPETHDYQLYLAINDIDHTKTKVKSPQTNGICERFHKTILQEFYQVTFRKKLYDSLEQLQTDLDEWMNYYNNERTHQGKMCCGRTPMETLLDGKQI
;
A
#
# COMPACT_ATOMS: atom_id res chain seq x y z
N MET A 1 24.11 53.07 7.18
CA MET A 1 22.79 52.42 7.35
C MET A 1 22.76 51.09 6.61
N LEU A 2 22.38 50.04 7.29
CA LEU A 2 22.22 48.69 6.74
C LEU A 2 20.86 48.56 6.07
N HIS A 3 20.78 48.15 4.80
CA HIS A 3 19.54 47.95 4.08
C HIS A 3 19.30 46.45 3.83
N SER A 4 18.08 45.98 4.08
CA SER A 4 17.64 44.62 3.74
C SER A 4 16.22 44.61 3.24
N THR A 5 16.00 43.94 2.13
CA THR A 5 14.64 43.65 1.57
C THR A 5 13.98 42.46 2.23
N ASN A 6 14.75 41.66 2.96
CA ASN A 6 14.25 40.45 3.61
C ASN A 6 13.43 40.79 4.89
N PRO A 7 12.13 40.48 4.97
CA PRO A 7 11.29 40.85 6.11
C PRO A 7 11.73 40.19 7.43
N ILE A 8 12.41 39.03 7.38
CA ILE A 8 12.85 38.28 8.56
C ILE A 8 13.97 39.02 9.32
N ILE A 9 14.85 39.70 8.60
CA ILE A 9 16.01 40.41 9.21
C ILE A 9 15.78 41.91 9.30
N LYS A 10 14.73 42.45 8.69
CA LYS A 10 14.42 43.88 8.71
C LYS A 10 14.36 44.46 10.13
N HIS A 11 13.79 43.71 11.10
CA HIS A 11 13.76 44.14 12.50
C HIS A 11 15.18 44.16 13.15
N LYS A 12 16.05 43.20 12.77
CA LYS A 12 17.42 43.12 13.30
C LYS A 12 18.30 44.22 12.74
N THR A 13 18.20 44.52 11.44
CA THR A 13 18.91 45.66 10.81
C THR A 13 18.39 46.99 11.32
N GLY A 14 17.06 47.10 11.57
CA GLY A 14 16.44 48.31 12.17
C GLY A 14 16.97 48.62 13.55
N LEU A 15 17.26 47.61 14.39
CA LEU A 15 17.91 47.82 15.70
C LEU A 15 19.33 48.42 15.57
N LEU A 16 20.12 47.87 14.64
CA LEU A 16 21.51 48.35 14.41
C LEU A 16 21.51 49.79 13.89
N ASN A 17 20.69 50.10 12.90
CA ASN A 17 20.53 51.44 12.35
C ASN A 17 20.03 52.46 13.40
N LEU A 18 19.02 52.08 14.21
CA LEU A 18 18.50 52.92 15.27
C LEU A 18 19.56 53.29 16.32
N ALA A 19 20.44 52.33 16.65
CA ALA A 19 21.56 52.57 17.57
C ALA A 19 22.56 53.54 17.00
N GLU A 20 22.85 53.45 15.68
CA GLU A 20 23.73 54.37 14.95
C GLU A 20 23.11 55.81 14.93
N GLU A 21 21.85 55.93 14.58
CA GLU A 21 21.11 57.22 14.55
C GLU A 21 21.04 57.90 15.91
N LEU A 22 20.79 57.16 16.97
CA LEU A 22 20.67 57.69 18.34
C LEU A 22 22.02 57.89 19.01
N GLY A 23 23.11 57.37 18.47
CA GLY A 23 24.43 57.36 19.10
C GLY A 23 24.46 56.66 20.46
N ASN A 24 23.42 55.84 20.76
CA ASN A 24 23.24 55.24 22.08
C ASN A 24 22.54 53.88 22.01
N VAL A 25 23.38 52.83 22.18
CA VAL A 25 22.94 51.43 22.13
C VAL A 25 21.87 51.10 23.20
N SER A 26 22.05 51.64 24.43
CA SER A 26 21.11 51.35 25.52
C SER A 26 19.71 51.90 25.24
N LYS A 27 19.65 53.09 24.65
CA LYS A 27 18.38 53.75 24.29
C LYS A 27 17.69 53.01 23.13
N ALA A 28 18.45 52.63 22.11
CA ALA A 28 17.94 51.83 20.99
C ALA A 28 17.42 50.46 21.43
N CYS A 29 18.15 49.74 22.29
CA CYS A 29 17.69 48.49 22.86
C CYS A 29 16.40 48.60 23.70
N LYS A 30 16.30 49.68 24.48
CA LYS A 30 15.08 49.93 25.28
C LYS A 30 13.87 50.23 24.40
N VAL A 31 14.03 50.99 23.32
CA VAL A 31 12.98 51.30 22.34
C VAL A 31 12.49 50.05 21.62
N MET A 32 13.44 49.22 21.22
CA MET A 32 13.16 47.99 20.47
C MET A 32 12.83 46.74 21.33
N GLY A 33 12.83 46.91 22.68
CA GLY A 33 12.48 45.83 23.62
C GLY A 33 13.47 44.64 23.63
N VAL A 34 14.77 44.87 23.36
CA VAL A 34 15.81 43.83 23.28
C VAL A 34 16.94 44.10 24.28
N SER A 35 17.68 43.03 24.65
CA SER A 35 18.84 43.15 25.49
C SER A 35 20.07 43.72 24.73
N ARG A 36 21.01 44.36 25.46
CA ARG A 36 22.27 44.83 24.88
C ARG A 36 23.12 43.67 24.33
N ASP A 37 23.07 42.50 24.98
CA ASP A 37 23.76 41.30 24.46
C ASP A 37 23.22 40.86 23.09
N THR A 38 21.91 41.03 22.86
CA THR A 38 21.31 40.75 21.55
C THR A 38 21.82 41.74 20.49
N PHE A 39 21.98 43.00 20.84
CA PHE A 39 22.54 44.04 19.96
C PHE A 39 23.96 43.67 19.54
N TYR A 40 24.88 43.47 20.50
CA TYR A 40 26.26 43.15 20.20
C TYR A 40 26.44 41.86 19.41
N ARG A 41 25.62 40.86 19.71
CA ARG A 41 25.58 39.61 18.91
C ARG A 41 25.18 39.87 17.45
N TYR A 42 24.22 40.77 17.21
CA TYR A 42 23.83 41.10 15.83
C TYR A 42 24.91 41.94 15.14
N GLN A 43 25.56 42.85 15.84
CA GLN A 43 26.65 43.62 15.33
C GLN A 43 27.83 42.71 14.93
N GLU A 44 28.23 41.80 15.79
CA GLU A 44 29.30 40.82 15.50
C GLU A 44 28.96 39.94 14.28
N LEU A 45 27.73 39.50 14.15
CA LEU A 45 27.28 38.71 12.97
C LEU A 45 27.36 39.53 11.68
N VAL A 46 27.03 40.81 11.72
CA VAL A 46 27.12 41.68 10.55
C VAL A 46 28.58 41.98 10.21
N ASP A 47 29.45 42.18 11.20
CA ASP A 47 30.87 42.44 11.01
C ASP A 47 31.58 41.20 10.40
N GLN A 48 31.16 39.98 10.74
CA GLN A 48 31.75 38.73 10.24
C GLN A 48 31.23 38.29 8.87
N GLY A 49 29.95 38.53 8.56
CA GLY A 49 29.31 37.96 7.39
C GLY A 49 28.30 38.86 6.68
N GLY A 50 28.30 40.15 6.97
CA GLY A 50 27.35 41.10 6.39
C GLY A 50 25.92 40.93 6.86
N VAL A 51 25.00 41.65 6.24
CA VAL A 51 23.58 41.67 6.62
C VAL A 51 22.92 40.27 6.51
N ASP A 52 23.36 39.44 5.59
CA ASP A 52 22.83 38.08 5.38
C ASP A 52 23.17 37.12 6.53
N ALA A 53 24.20 37.39 7.31
CA ALA A 53 24.54 36.65 8.52
C ALA A 53 23.47 36.78 9.63
N LEU A 54 22.64 37.81 9.55
CA LEU A 54 21.49 37.99 10.45
C LEU A 54 20.33 36.99 10.18
N ILE A 55 20.35 36.29 9.06
CA ILE A 55 19.40 35.20 8.83
C ILE A 55 19.70 34.12 9.87
N SER A 56 18.72 33.85 10.75
CA SER A 56 18.85 32.78 11.73
C SER A 56 18.92 31.46 11.01
N ARG A 57 20.10 30.93 10.73
CA ARG A 57 20.28 29.55 10.35
C ARG A 57 19.86 28.72 11.56
N ASN A 58 18.91 27.76 11.36
CA ASN A 58 18.54 26.83 12.42
C ASN A 58 19.79 26.22 13.02
N ARG A 59 20.13 26.61 14.24
CA ARG A 59 21.41 26.30 14.91
C ARG A 59 21.60 24.83 15.24
N ARG A 60 20.53 24.01 15.10
CA ARG A 60 20.60 22.57 15.38
C ARG A 60 19.81 21.84 14.31
N VAL A 61 20.50 21.22 13.38
CA VAL A 61 20.02 19.92 12.87
C VAL A 61 19.89 19.06 14.13
N PRO A 62 18.66 18.64 14.52
CA PRO A 62 18.50 17.87 15.74
C PRO A 62 19.36 16.61 15.59
N ASN A 63 20.44 16.50 16.35
CA ASN A 63 21.18 15.26 16.47
C ASN A 63 20.34 14.37 17.39
N ILE A 64 19.33 13.72 16.78
CA ILE A 64 18.43 12.83 17.49
C ILE A 64 19.26 11.61 17.89
N ARG A 65 19.49 11.44 19.19
CA ARG A 65 20.32 10.37 19.77
C ARG A 65 19.91 8.97 19.27
N ASN A 66 18.66 8.80 18.85
CA ASN A 66 18.08 7.56 18.33
C ASN A 66 17.79 7.65 16.82
N ARG A 67 18.55 8.44 16.05
CA ARG A 67 18.40 8.47 14.59
C ARG A 67 18.80 7.12 14.03
N ILE A 68 17.97 6.58 13.16
CA ILE A 68 18.22 5.34 12.42
C ILE A 68 19.47 5.53 11.56
N ASP A 69 20.29 4.50 11.48
CA ASP A 69 21.47 4.46 10.63
C ASP A 69 21.13 4.85 9.18
N PRO A 70 21.94 5.68 8.52
CA PRO A 70 21.70 6.10 7.13
C PRO A 70 21.53 4.94 6.14
N GLN A 71 22.21 3.81 6.34
CA GLN A 71 22.07 2.63 5.49
C GLN A 71 20.70 1.99 5.66
N ILE A 72 20.19 1.91 6.89
CA ILE A 72 18.84 1.42 7.19
C ILE A 72 17.79 2.40 6.63
N GLU A 73 18.02 3.71 6.77
CA GLU A 73 17.13 4.74 6.22
C GLU A 73 17.00 4.61 4.70
N MET A 74 18.12 4.39 4.00
CA MET A 74 18.14 4.17 2.54
C MET A 74 17.39 2.91 2.15
N ALA A 75 17.64 1.78 2.82
CA ALA A 75 16.93 0.53 2.57
C ALA A 75 15.40 0.65 2.78
N VAL A 76 14.97 1.43 3.78
CA VAL A 76 13.53 1.71 4.00
C VAL A 76 12.94 2.55 2.87
N CYS A 77 13.66 3.54 2.34
CA CYS A 77 13.20 4.39 1.23
C CYS A 77 13.14 3.60 -0.08
N GLU A 78 14.16 2.81 -0.40
CA GLU A 78 14.21 1.97 -1.59
C GLU A 78 13.06 0.95 -1.57
N TYR A 79 12.85 0.27 -0.45
CA TYR A 79 11.75 -0.66 -0.29
C TYR A 79 10.37 0.02 -0.42
N ALA A 80 10.21 1.24 0.09
CA ALA A 80 8.98 2.01 -0.02
C ALA A 80 8.62 2.38 -1.47
N ILE A 81 9.63 2.59 -2.31
CA ILE A 81 9.47 2.85 -3.75
C ILE A 81 9.23 1.54 -4.51
N GLU A 82 9.94 0.47 -4.15
CA GLU A 82 9.78 -0.86 -4.75
C GLU A 82 8.37 -1.41 -4.50
N GLN A 83 7.87 -1.29 -3.25
CA GLN A 83 6.60 -1.82 -2.77
C GLN A 83 5.74 -0.72 -2.11
N PRO A 84 5.20 0.24 -2.89
CA PRO A 84 4.53 1.43 -2.35
C PRO A 84 3.26 1.13 -1.56
N ALA A 85 2.61 -0.01 -1.80
CA ALA A 85 1.39 -0.42 -1.13
C ALA A 85 1.61 -0.98 0.29
N HIS A 86 2.86 -1.37 0.64
CA HIS A 86 3.14 -1.96 1.94
C HIS A 86 3.08 -0.93 3.06
N GLY A 87 2.34 -1.24 4.14
CA GLY A 87 2.27 -0.42 5.34
C GLY A 87 3.52 -0.60 6.24
N GLN A 88 3.70 0.31 7.20
CA GLN A 88 4.89 0.36 8.07
C GLN A 88 5.22 -0.95 8.78
N VAL A 89 4.20 -1.70 9.23
CA VAL A 89 4.39 -3.01 9.92
C VAL A 89 4.93 -4.05 8.95
N ARG A 90 4.35 -4.12 7.75
CA ARG A 90 4.80 -5.03 6.72
C ARG A 90 6.22 -4.71 6.28
N VAL A 91 6.53 -3.45 5.98
CA VAL A 91 7.91 -3.03 5.60
C VAL A 91 8.92 -3.45 6.68
N SER A 92 8.60 -3.24 7.96
CA SER A 92 9.45 -3.71 9.07
C SER A 92 9.69 -5.22 9.03
N ASN A 93 8.64 -6.03 8.75
CA ASN A 93 8.74 -7.49 8.68
C ASN A 93 9.55 -7.95 7.46
N GLU A 94 9.28 -7.38 6.29
CA GLU A 94 9.99 -7.74 5.06
C GLU A 94 11.48 -7.34 5.09
N LEU A 95 11.78 -6.15 5.64
CA LEU A 95 13.17 -5.74 5.84
C LEU A 95 13.91 -6.64 6.84
N ARG A 96 13.21 -7.14 7.87
CA ARG A 96 13.79 -8.12 8.81
C ARG A 96 14.19 -9.42 8.11
N LYS A 97 13.41 -9.92 7.16
CA LYS A 97 13.77 -11.09 6.34
C LYS A 97 15.04 -10.84 5.51
N ARG A 98 15.27 -9.58 5.11
CA ARG A 98 16.48 -9.14 4.39
C ARG A 98 17.66 -8.82 5.33
N GLY A 99 17.53 -9.07 6.65
CA GLY A 99 18.57 -8.80 7.66
C GLY A 99 18.62 -7.34 8.14
N VAL A 100 17.65 -6.50 7.75
CA VAL A 100 17.58 -5.09 8.16
C VAL A 100 16.56 -4.93 9.28
N PHE A 101 17.04 -4.59 10.48
CA PHE A 101 16.20 -4.48 11.68
C PHE A 101 15.75 -3.03 11.92
N VAL A 102 14.48 -2.77 11.71
CA VAL A 102 13.84 -1.48 11.96
C VAL A 102 12.43 -1.67 12.50
N SER A 103 12.06 -0.91 13.53
CA SER A 103 10.70 -0.97 14.08
C SER A 103 9.68 -0.31 13.14
N PRO A 104 8.38 -0.69 13.20
CA PRO A 104 7.34 -0.03 12.41
C PRO A 104 7.28 1.49 12.62
N SER A 105 7.49 1.97 13.85
CA SER A 105 7.57 3.41 14.16
C SER A 105 8.82 4.06 13.55
N GLY A 106 9.93 3.33 13.48
CA GLY A 106 11.15 3.75 12.78
C GLY A 106 10.90 3.92 11.28
N VAL A 107 10.25 2.95 10.63
CA VAL A 107 9.83 3.04 9.23
C VAL A 107 8.97 4.28 9.00
N ARG A 108 7.96 4.54 9.85
CA ARG A 108 7.13 5.74 9.76
C ARG A 108 7.94 7.02 9.88
N SER A 109 8.90 7.07 10.79
CA SER A 109 9.76 8.24 11.00
C SER A 109 10.65 8.52 9.78
N VAL A 110 11.18 7.47 9.14
CA VAL A 110 11.91 7.58 7.87
C VAL A 110 11.01 8.14 6.77
N TRP A 111 9.81 7.58 6.61
CA TRP A 111 8.86 8.04 5.59
C TRP A 111 8.46 9.51 5.75
N LEU A 112 8.23 9.97 6.99
CA LEU A 112 7.91 11.38 7.26
C LEU A 112 9.05 12.32 6.85
N ARG A 113 10.32 11.90 7.06
CA ARG A 113 11.47 12.71 6.66
C ARG A 113 11.71 12.76 5.16
N ASN A 114 11.33 11.70 4.45
CA ASN A 114 11.56 11.54 3.01
C ASN A 114 10.30 11.75 2.17
N ASP A 115 9.24 12.33 2.72
CA ASP A 115 7.97 12.62 2.04
C ASP A 115 7.27 11.37 1.43
N LEU A 116 7.38 10.21 2.14
CA LEU A 116 6.85 8.91 1.73
C LEU A 116 5.74 8.38 2.66
N GLU A 117 5.17 9.21 3.55
CA GLU A 117 4.31 8.78 4.64
C GLU A 117 3.00 8.13 4.21
N ASN A 118 2.50 8.42 3.00
CA ASN A 118 1.27 7.84 2.50
C ASN A 118 1.46 7.12 1.15
N PHE A 119 0.51 6.24 0.83
CA PHE A 119 0.56 5.43 -0.38
C PHE A 119 0.70 6.26 -1.66
N LYS A 120 -0.03 7.39 -1.78
CA LYS A 120 0.01 8.24 -2.97
C LYS A 120 1.40 8.83 -3.21
N LYS A 121 2.08 9.27 -2.15
CA LYS A 121 3.43 9.84 -2.25
C LYS A 121 4.46 8.78 -2.66
N ARG A 122 4.37 7.57 -2.08
CA ARG A 122 5.23 6.44 -2.49
C ARG A 122 4.99 6.02 -3.93
N LEU A 123 3.72 6.01 -4.36
CA LEU A 123 3.37 5.69 -5.72
C LEU A 123 3.89 6.76 -6.71
N LYS A 124 3.80 8.04 -6.34
CA LYS A 124 4.38 9.14 -7.12
C LYS A 124 5.91 9.02 -7.22
N ALA A 125 6.58 8.64 -6.14
CA ALA A 125 8.03 8.40 -6.14
C ALA A 125 8.40 7.22 -7.06
N LEU A 126 7.58 6.15 -7.10
CA LEU A 126 7.74 5.07 -8.06
C LEU A 126 7.55 5.57 -9.51
N GLU A 127 6.51 6.37 -9.77
CA GLU A 127 6.25 6.95 -11.10
C GLU A 127 7.43 7.81 -11.58
N THR A 128 8.00 8.62 -10.69
CA THR A 128 9.19 9.43 -11.01
C THR A 128 10.39 8.54 -11.37
N LYS A 129 10.64 7.49 -10.59
CA LYS A 129 11.73 6.54 -10.86
C LYS A 129 11.53 5.79 -12.19
N VAL A 130 10.30 5.36 -12.47
CA VAL A 130 9.96 4.69 -13.74
C VAL A 130 10.06 5.63 -14.93
N ALA A 131 9.72 6.92 -14.76
CA ALA A 131 9.89 7.93 -15.81
C ALA A 131 11.37 8.21 -16.11
N GLU A 132 12.23 8.17 -15.09
CA GLU A 132 13.70 8.26 -15.24
C GLU A 132 14.23 7.03 -16.02
N ASP A 133 13.63 5.86 -15.84
CA ASP A 133 13.97 4.62 -16.54
C ASP A 133 13.34 4.52 -17.96
N GLY A 134 12.55 5.51 -18.39
CA GLY A 134 12.04 5.66 -19.77
C GLY A 134 10.75 4.88 -20.11
N ILE A 135 10.00 4.40 -19.13
CA ILE A 135 8.72 3.68 -19.34
C ILE A 135 7.54 4.68 -19.26
N ILE A 136 6.76 4.81 -20.34
CA ILE A 136 5.59 5.70 -20.44
C ILE A 136 4.31 4.88 -20.27
N LEU A 137 3.49 5.23 -19.26
CA LEU A 137 2.17 4.65 -19.02
C LEU A 137 1.08 5.41 -19.80
N THR A 138 0.04 4.73 -20.27
CA THR A 138 -1.09 5.35 -20.95
C THR A 138 -2.15 5.83 -19.95
N ASP A 139 -2.80 6.98 -20.26
CA ASP A 139 -3.83 7.61 -19.40
C ASP A 139 -5.01 6.68 -19.09
N ASP A 140 -5.36 5.76 -19.98
CA ASP A 140 -6.43 4.78 -19.79
C ASP A 140 -6.12 3.75 -18.68
N GLN A 141 -4.85 3.42 -18.50
CA GLN A 141 -4.41 2.52 -17.40
C GLN A 141 -4.45 3.22 -16.05
N VAL A 142 -4.17 4.51 -16.00
CA VAL A 142 -4.27 5.33 -14.80
C VAL A 142 -5.74 5.53 -14.40
N ALA A 143 -6.61 5.81 -15.39
CA ALA A 143 -8.05 6.02 -15.13
C ALA A 143 -8.78 4.75 -14.65
N ALA A 144 -8.36 3.55 -15.09
CA ALA A 144 -8.92 2.28 -14.59
C ALA A 144 -8.63 2.04 -13.11
N LEU A 145 -7.52 2.60 -12.60
CA LEU A 145 -7.07 2.45 -11.22
C LEU A 145 -7.70 3.45 -10.25
N GLU A 146 -8.19 4.59 -10.74
CA GLU A 146 -8.76 5.65 -9.89
C GLU A 146 -10.23 5.45 -9.54
N ARG A 147 -10.97 4.61 -10.26
CA ARG A 147 -12.43 4.48 -10.16
C ARG A 147 -12.97 3.75 -8.92
N LYS A 148 -12.14 3.11 -8.09
CA LYS A 148 -12.61 2.41 -6.87
C LYS A 148 -12.09 3.04 -5.59
N LYS A 149 -12.48 4.27 -5.32
CA LYS A 149 -12.11 4.97 -4.07
C LYS A 149 -13.21 5.03 -3.00
N LEU A 150 -14.30 4.35 -3.19
CA LEU A 150 -15.44 4.41 -2.25
C LEU A 150 -15.88 2.99 -1.93
N ASP A 151 -15.43 2.46 -0.84
CA ASP A 151 -16.11 1.55 0.09
C ASP A 151 -15.10 1.00 1.11
N ASP A 152 -14.59 1.88 1.96
CA ASP A 152 -14.02 1.50 3.24
C ASP A 152 -15.15 1.52 4.27
N GLN A 153 -15.49 0.37 4.76
CA GLN A 153 -16.11 0.02 6.03
C GLN A 153 -17.09 -1.14 5.85
N VAL A 154 -16.74 -2.25 6.38
CA VAL A 154 -17.49 -3.14 7.28
C VAL A 154 -16.97 -4.56 7.17
N SER A 155 -16.25 -5.01 8.14
CA SER A 155 -15.77 -6.37 8.28
C SER A 155 -16.55 -7.12 9.35
N GLY A 156 -17.40 -8.05 8.92
CA GLY A 156 -17.78 -9.18 9.77
C GLY A 156 -16.82 -10.33 9.46
N GLU A 157 -15.94 -10.72 10.36
CA GLU A 157 -15.10 -11.90 10.15
C GLU A 157 -15.97 -13.16 10.32
N ILE A 158 -16.03 -13.98 9.27
CA ILE A 158 -16.62 -15.31 9.36
C ILE A 158 -15.57 -16.20 10.03
N GLU A 159 -15.89 -16.72 11.22
CA GLU A 159 -15.05 -17.71 11.88
C GLU A 159 -15.17 -19.05 11.16
N THR A 160 -14.02 -19.64 10.81
CA THR A 160 -13.91 -20.94 10.15
C THR A 160 -13.01 -21.87 10.95
N ALA A 161 -13.41 -23.15 11.02
CA ALA A 161 -12.79 -24.12 11.93
C ALA A 161 -11.39 -24.57 11.46
N HIS A 162 -11.23 -24.81 10.16
CA HIS A 162 -9.99 -25.34 9.56
C HIS A 162 -9.86 -24.90 8.08
N PRO A 163 -8.68 -25.04 7.46
CA PRO A 163 -8.52 -24.82 6.02
C PRO A 163 -9.44 -25.73 5.20
N GLY A 164 -10.00 -25.21 4.08
CA GLY A 164 -10.93 -25.93 3.24
C GLY A 164 -12.37 -26.00 3.76
N TYR A 165 -12.66 -25.57 5.00
CA TYR A 165 -14.02 -25.55 5.53
C TYR A 165 -14.94 -24.60 4.75
N LEU A 166 -14.47 -23.40 4.45
CA LEU A 166 -15.20 -22.39 3.71
C LEU A 166 -14.25 -21.58 2.82
N GLY A 167 -14.49 -21.63 1.53
CA GLY A 167 -13.87 -20.72 0.56
C GLY A 167 -14.80 -19.56 0.24
N SER A 168 -14.26 -18.42 -0.10
CA SER A 168 -14.99 -17.26 -0.61
C SER A 168 -14.58 -17.03 -2.06
N GLN A 169 -15.56 -16.96 -2.98
CA GLN A 169 -15.30 -16.69 -4.39
C GLN A 169 -16.04 -15.44 -4.85
N ASP A 170 -15.39 -14.65 -5.69
CA ASP A 170 -15.95 -13.40 -6.23
C ASP A 170 -15.26 -13.01 -7.55
N THR A 171 -15.99 -12.23 -8.36
CA THR A 171 -15.49 -11.70 -9.64
C THR A 171 -15.08 -10.23 -9.49
N PHE A 172 -13.83 -9.95 -9.80
CA PHE A 172 -13.26 -8.60 -9.76
C PHE A 172 -13.10 -8.05 -11.18
N TYR A 173 -13.64 -6.87 -11.48
CA TYR A 173 -13.38 -6.17 -12.72
C TYR A 173 -12.04 -5.43 -12.63
N VAL A 174 -11.06 -5.91 -13.40
CA VAL A 174 -9.70 -5.34 -13.42
C VAL A 174 -9.65 -4.04 -14.21
N GLY A 175 -10.26 -4.02 -15.41
CA GLY A 175 -10.24 -2.87 -16.31
C GLY A 175 -10.38 -3.27 -17.77
N ASN A 176 -9.93 -2.37 -18.65
CA ASN A 176 -9.91 -2.59 -20.08
C ASN A 176 -8.46 -2.55 -20.58
N LEU A 177 -8.01 -3.62 -21.21
CA LEU A 177 -6.66 -3.70 -21.78
C LEU A 177 -6.76 -3.42 -23.29
N LYS A 178 -5.93 -2.50 -23.80
CA LYS A 178 -5.93 -2.13 -25.21
C LYS A 178 -5.58 -3.37 -26.07
N GLY A 179 -6.43 -3.68 -27.05
CA GLY A 179 -6.27 -4.84 -27.92
C GLY A 179 -6.88 -6.16 -27.40
N VAL A 180 -7.16 -6.27 -26.10
CA VAL A 180 -7.76 -7.47 -25.48
C VAL A 180 -9.22 -7.22 -25.09
N GLY A 181 -9.54 -6.04 -24.57
CA GLY A 181 -10.88 -5.69 -24.10
C GLY A 181 -11.01 -5.73 -22.59
N ARG A 182 -12.23 -6.00 -22.11
CA ARG A 182 -12.53 -6.07 -20.67
C ARG A 182 -11.88 -7.28 -20.05
N ILE A 183 -11.27 -7.08 -18.86
CA ILE A 183 -10.65 -8.14 -18.09
C ILE A 183 -11.37 -8.30 -16.75
N TYR A 184 -11.73 -9.53 -16.46
CA TYR A 184 -12.32 -9.97 -15.20
C TYR A 184 -11.38 -10.95 -14.52
N GLN A 185 -11.23 -10.84 -13.22
CA GLN A 185 -10.50 -11.77 -12.39
C GLN A 185 -11.49 -12.60 -11.58
N GLN A 186 -11.47 -13.92 -11.76
CA GLN A 186 -12.09 -14.84 -10.81
C GLN A 186 -11.13 -15.01 -9.64
N THR A 187 -11.64 -14.78 -8.44
CA THR A 187 -10.87 -14.81 -7.20
C THR A 187 -11.46 -15.83 -6.26
N PHE A 188 -10.63 -16.67 -5.68
CA PHE A 188 -10.98 -17.55 -4.57
C PHE A 188 -10.05 -17.26 -3.39
N VAL A 189 -10.59 -17.26 -2.16
CA VAL A 189 -9.81 -17.10 -0.93
C VAL A 189 -10.31 -18.07 0.11
N ASP A 190 -9.45 -18.92 0.64
CA ASP A 190 -9.77 -19.74 1.81
C ASP A 190 -9.94 -18.84 3.05
N THR A 191 -11.07 -19.00 3.72
CA THR A 191 -11.44 -18.09 4.81
C THR A 191 -10.64 -18.32 6.08
N TYR A 192 -10.02 -19.49 6.26
CA TYR A 192 -9.13 -19.80 7.39
C TYR A 192 -7.71 -19.29 7.15
N SER A 193 -7.03 -19.87 6.18
CA SER A 193 -5.61 -19.64 5.91
C SER A 193 -5.30 -18.35 5.16
N LYS A 194 -6.29 -17.80 4.44
CA LYS A 194 -6.16 -16.68 3.47
C LYS A 194 -5.34 -17.05 2.23
N VAL A 195 -5.08 -18.34 1.99
CA VAL A 195 -4.57 -18.80 0.68
C VAL A 195 -5.55 -18.37 -0.40
N ALA A 196 -5.03 -17.78 -1.45
CA ALA A 196 -5.84 -17.19 -2.51
C ALA A 196 -5.42 -17.65 -3.89
N PHE A 197 -6.37 -17.66 -4.81
CA PHE A 197 -6.20 -17.98 -6.22
C PHE A 197 -6.87 -16.92 -7.08
N ALA A 198 -6.26 -16.60 -8.20
CA ALA A 198 -6.79 -15.62 -9.15
C ALA A 198 -6.52 -16.08 -10.58
N LYS A 199 -7.54 -16.02 -11.43
CA LYS A 199 -7.43 -16.34 -12.86
C LYS A 199 -8.16 -15.28 -13.68
N LEU A 200 -7.57 -14.85 -14.79
CA LEU A 200 -8.07 -13.78 -15.65
C LEU A 200 -8.90 -14.33 -16.81
N TYR A 201 -9.96 -13.59 -17.15
CA TYR A 201 -10.86 -13.90 -18.24
C TYR A 201 -11.30 -12.63 -18.96
N THR A 202 -11.69 -12.77 -20.21
CA THR A 202 -12.29 -11.68 -21.00
C THR A 202 -13.81 -11.60 -20.84
N THR A 203 -14.41 -12.64 -20.21
CA THR A 203 -15.85 -12.76 -19.99
C THR A 203 -16.15 -13.09 -18.53
N LYS A 204 -17.35 -12.73 -18.09
CA LYS A 204 -17.88 -13.03 -16.76
C LYS A 204 -19.10 -13.97 -16.94
N THR A 205 -18.89 -15.27 -16.78
CA THR A 205 -19.90 -16.32 -17.02
C THR A 205 -19.83 -17.39 -15.92
N PRO A 206 -20.89 -18.21 -15.74
CA PRO A 206 -20.85 -19.37 -14.84
C PRO A 206 -19.70 -20.33 -15.15
N ILE A 207 -19.41 -20.51 -16.43
CA ILE A 207 -18.30 -21.39 -16.89
C ILE A 207 -16.95 -20.86 -16.40
N THR A 208 -16.69 -19.56 -16.53
CA THR A 208 -15.40 -18.97 -16.06
C THR A 208 -15.25 -19.04 -14.54
N ALA A 209 -16.36 -18.98 -13.80
CA ALA A 209 -16.36 -19.17 -12.36
C ALA A 209 -16.04 -20.62 -11.96
N ALA A 210 -16.64 -21.61 -12.65
CA ALA A 210 -16.35 -23.03 -12.45
C ALA A 210 -14.94 -23.41 -12.89
N ASP A 211 -14.48 -22.88 -14.03
CA ASP A 211 -13.14 -23.13 -14.56
C ASP A 211 -12.04 -22.68 -13.60
N ALA A 212 -12.19 -21.52 -12.95
CA ALA A 212 -11.23 -21.04 -11.96
C ALA A 212 -11.09 -22.01 -10.76
N LEU A 213 -12.20 -22.63 -10.32
CA LEU A 213 -12.17 -23.65 -9.27
C LEU A 213 -11.50 -24.94 -9.76
N ASN A 214 -11.89 -25.39 -10.95
CA ASN A 214 -11.41 -26.64 -11.52
C ASN A 214 -9.91 -26.61 -11.84
N ASP A 215 -9.41 -25.49 -12.35
CA ASP A 215 -8.02 -25.35 -12.81
C ASP A 215 -7.04 -25.02 -11.67
N ARG A 216 -7.48 -24.25 -10.68
CA ARG A 216 -6.58 -23.67 -9.69
C ARG A 216 -6.83 -24.13 -8.25
N VAL A 217 -8.10 -24.22 -7.86
CA VAL A 217 -8.47 -24.35 -6.45
C VAL A 217 -8.56 -25.83 -6.05
N LEU A 218 -9.40 -26.60 -6.71
CA LEU A 218 -9.66 -27.97 -6.31
C LEU A 218 -8.41 -28.88 -6.44
N PRO A 219 -7.59 -28.75 -7.51
CA PRO A 219 -6.34 -29.51 -7.59
C PRO A 219 -5.37 -29.21 -6.44
N PHE A 220 -5.27 -27.94 -6.05
CA PHE A 220 -4.40 -27.54 -4.92
C PHE A 220 -4.87 -28.14 -3.60
N PHE A 221 -6.19 -28.04 -3.29
CA PHE A 221 -6.72 -28.59 -2.05
C PHE A 221 -6.64 -30.13 -2.03
N ALA A 222 -6.84 -30.78 -3.20
CA ALA A 222 -6.64 -32.22 -3.35
C ALA A 222 -5.19 -32.65 -3.10
N GLU A 223 -4.21 -31.91 -3.64
CA GLU A 223 -2.78 -32.13 -3.40
C GLU A 223 -2.42 -31.98 -1.92
N GLN A 224 -3.07 -31.04 -1.24
CA GLN A 224 -2.90 -30.86 0.20
C GLN A 224 -3.71 -31.85 1.05
N GLU A 225 -4.45 -32.80 0.42
CA GLU A 225 -5.35 -33.75 1.10
C GLU A 225 -6.39 -33.07 2.00
N LEU A 226 -6.84 -31.87 1.61
CA LEU A 226 -7.85 -31.08 2.30
C LEU A 226 -9.14 -31.04 1.47
N PRO A 227 -10.29 -31.47 2.02
CA PRO A 227 -11.57 -31.33 1.31
C PRO A 227 -12.02 -29.88 1.28
N MET A 228 -12.55 -29.43 0.14
CA MET A 228 -13.27 -28.16 0.05
C MET A 228 -14.74 -28.42 0.35
N LEU A 229 -15.22 -28.02 1.53
CA LEU A 229 -16.57 -28.38 1.98
C LEU A 229 -17.63 -27.40 1.50
N ARG A 230 -17.30 -26.10 1.49
CA ARG A 230 -18.29 -25.04 1.22
C ARG A 230 -17.69 -23.85 0.51
N ILE A 231 -18.43 -23.24 -0.41
CA ILE A 231 -18.05 -21.98 -1.07
C ILE A 231 -19.13 -20.93 -0.87
N LEU A 232 -18.69 -19.76 -0.44
CA LEU A 232 -19.48 -18.55 -0.29
C LEU A 232 -19.30 -17.66 -1.52
N THR A 233 -20.41 -17.27 -2.15
CA THR A 233 -20.41 -16.31 -3.25
C THR A 233 -21.42 -15.19 -3.00
N ASP A 234 -21.33 -14.13 -3.80
CA ASP A 234 -22.43 -13.20 -3.94
C ASP A 234 -23.62 -13.83 -4.74
N ARG A 235 -24.59 -13.01 -5.11
CA ARG A 235 -25.73 -13.43 -5.92
C ARG A 235 -25.61 -13.03 -7.40
N GLY A 236 -24.38 -12.84 -7.86
CA GLY A 236 -24.11 -12.56 -9.27
C GLY A 236 -24.63 -13.66 -10.19
N THR A 237 -24.98 -13.29 -11.42
CA THR A 237 -25.50 -14.26 -12.42
C THR A 237 -24.48 -15.32 -12.82
N GLU A 238 -23.20 -15.10 -12.57
CA GLU A 238 -22.13 -16.07 -12.74
C GLU A 238 -22.13 -17.17 -11.67
N TYR A 239 -22.76 -16.94 -10.51
CA TYR A 239 -22.81 -17.89 -9.40
C TYR A 239 -24.22 -18.43 -9.15
N CYS A 240 -25.25 -17.67 -9.54
CA CYS A 240 -26.63 -17.96 -9.19
C CYS A 240 -27.56 -17.88 -10.39
N GLY A 241 -28.31 -18.96 -10.60
CA GLY A 241 -29.35 -19.07 -11.61
C GLY A 241 -30.39 -20.13 -11.22
N ARG A 242 -31.01 -20.78 -12.21
CA ARG A 242 -31.87 -21.94 -11.99
C ARG A 242 -30.98 -23.15 -11.66
N PRO A 243 -31.13 -23.78 -10.48
CA PRO A 243 -30.18 -24.82 -10.03
C PRO A 243 -30.04 -25.98 -11.03
N GLU A 244 -31.11 -26.32 -11.74
CA GLU A 244 -31.14 -27.46 -12.68
C GLU A 244 -30.33 -27.21 -13.98
N THR A 245 -30.02 -25.95 -14.30
CA THR A 245 -29.41 -25.56 -15.57
C THR A 245 -28.24 -24.60 -15.45
N HIS A 246 -27.86 -24.26 -14.21
CA HIS A 246 -26.80 -23.28 -14.00
C HIS A 246 -25.42 -23.96 -13.85
N ASP A 247 -24.54 -23.81 -14.83
CA ASP A 247 -23.27 -24.55 -14.94
C ASP A 247 -22.42 -24.50 -13.66
N TYR A 248 -22.30 -23.34 -13.01
CA TYR A 248 -21.53 -23.22 -11.78
C TYR A 248 -22.15 -24.02 -10.61
N GLN A 249 -23.47 -23.95 -10.44
CA GLN A 249 -24.15 -24.66 -9.35
C GLN A 249 -24.16 -26.19 -9.59
N LEU A 250 -24.30 -26.62 -10.84
CA LEU A 250 -24.14 -28.03 -11.21
C LEU A 250 -22.73 -28.53 -10.96
N TYR A 251 -21.74 -27.71 -11.30
CA TYR A 251 -20.32 -28.02 -11.03
C TYR A 251 -20.03 -28.23 -9.54
N LEU A 252 -20.55 -27.36 -8.67
CA LEU A 252 -20.41 -27.53 -7.22
C LEU A 252 -21.13 -28.79 -6.71
N ALA A 253 -22.32 -29.06 -7.20
CA ALA A 253 -23.09 -30.25 -6.82
C ALA A 253 -22.39 -31.56 -7.22
N ILE A 254 -21.74 -31.62 -8.40
CA ILE A 254 -20.97 -32.79 -8.86
C ILE A 254 -19.76 -33.05 -7.97
N ASN A 255 -19.16 -31.99 -7.42
CA ASN A 255 -17.98 -32.07 -6.55
C ASN A 255 -18.32 -32.14 -5.04
N ASP A 256 -19.60 -32.33 -4.68
CA ASP A 256 -20.09 -32.39 -3.29
C ASP A 256 -19.72 -31.14 -2.45
N ILE A 257 -19.72 -29.96 -3.08
CA ILE A 257 -19.40 -28.70 -2.43
C ILE A 257 -20.67 -27.92 -2.13
N ASP A 258 -20.89 -27.60 -0.85
CA ASP A 258 -22.01 -26.76 -0.42
C ASP A 258 -21.91 -25.33 -0.97
N HIS A 259 -22.96 -24.85 -1.61
CA HIS A 259 -23.04 -23.46 -2.09
C HIS A 259 -23.76 -22.56 -1.10
N THR A 260 -23.04 -21.68 -0.44
CA THR A 260 -23.56 -20.65 0.44
C THR A 260 -23.61 -19.30 -0.28
N LYS A 261 -24.74 -18.58 -0.14
CA LYS A 261 -24.95 -17.27 -0.79
C LYS A 261 -25.00 -16.17 0.26
N THR A 262 -24.43 -15.02 -0.05
CA THR A 262 -24.51 -13.83 0.84
C THR A 262 -25.98 -13.42 1.05
N LYS A 263 -26.29 -12.89 2.24
CA LYS A 263 -27.63 -12.35 2.53
C LYS A 263 -27.88 -11.11 1.68
N VAL A 264 -29.11 -10.95 1.19
CA VAL A 264 -29.54 -9.74 0.47
C VAL A 264 -29.33 -8.52 1.37
N LYS A 265 -28.69 -7.47 0.86
CA LYS A 265 -28.38 -6.22 1.57
C LYS A 265 -27.39 -6.36 2.76
N SER A 266 -26.57 -7.41 2.80
CA SER A 266 -25.54 -7.59 3.82
C SER A 266 -24.18 -7.78 3.13
N PRO A 267 -23.54 -6.73 2.63
CA PRO A 267 -22.24 -6.81 1.91
C PRO A 267 -21.12 -7.38 2.79
N GLN A 268 -21.30 -7.38 4.12
CA GLN A 268 -20.33 -7.86 5.10
C GLN A 268 -19.93 -9.33 4.97
N THR A 269 -20.77 -10.15 4.31
CA THR A 269 -20.55 -11.59 4.22
C THR A 269 -19.47 -11.98 3.20
N ASN A 270 -19.13 -11.15 2.21
CA ASN A 270 -18.03 -11.38 1.25
C ASN A 270 -16.77 -10.51 1.50
N GLY A 271 -16.68 -9.92 2.67
CA GLY A 271 -15.59 -8.99 3.04
C GLY A 271 -14.17 -9.57 2.95
N ILE A 272 -14.02 -10.90 2.81
CA ILE A 272 -12.73 -11.57 2.63
C ILE A 272 -12.23 -11.36 1.19
N CYS A 273 -13.05 -11.65 0.18
CA CYS A 273 -12.71 -11.38 -1.21
C CYS A 273 -12.56 -9.89 -1.49
N GLU A 274 -13.43 -9.04 -0.95
CA GLU A 274 -13.34 -7.59 -1.10
C GLU A 274 -12.00 -7.05 -0.54
N ARG A 275 -11.58 -7.53 0.62
CA ARG A 275 -10.30 -7.18 1.23
C ARG A 275 -9.12 -7.68 0.39
N PHE A 276 -9.22 -8.87 -0.18
CA PHE A 276 -8.24 -9.39 -1.13
C PHE A 276 -8.20 -8.55 -2.40
N HIS A 277 -9.36 -8.20 -2.98
CA HIS A 277 -9.45 -7.33 -4.17
C HIS A 277 -8.79 -5.95 -3.93
N LYS A 278 -8.97 -5.37 -2.75
CA LYS A 278 -8.27 -4.13 -2.38
C LYS A 278 -6.76 -4.35 -2.31
N THR A 279 -6.33 -5.46 -1.76
CA THR A 279 -4.90 -5.82 -1.65
C THR A 279 -4.27 -5.99 -3.03
N ILE A 280 -4.86 -6.82 -3.89
CA ILE A 280 -4.31 -7.09 -5.24
C ILE A 280 -4.35 -5.84 -6.13
N LEU A 281 -5.40 -5.01 -5.99
CA LEU A 281 -5.48 -3.74 -6.70
C LEU A 281 -4.31 -2.82 -6.33
N GLN A 282 -4.01 -2.69 -5.05
CA GLN A 282 -2.98 -1.77 -4.56
C GLN A 282 -1.56 -2.33 -4.69
N GLU A 283 -1.36 -3.61 -4.41
CA GLU A 283 -0.03 -4.22 -4.35
C GLU A 283 0.43 -4.79 -5.70
N PHE A 284 -0.49 -5.18 -6.58
CA PHE A 284 -0.19 -5.73 -7.89
C PHE A 284 -0.60 -4.79 -9.03
N TYR A 285 -1.90 -4.60 -9.29
CA TYR A 285 -2.35 -3.90 -10.50
C TYR A 285 -1.87 -2.44 -10.56
N GLN A 286 -2.03 -1.68 -9.48
CA GLN A 286 -1.61 -0.28 -9.45
C GLN A 286 -0.10 -0.10 -9.59
N VAL A 287 0.68 -1.04 -9.12
CA VAL A 287 2.14 -1.01 -9.22
C VAL A 287 2.59 -1.51 -10.60
N THR A 288 2.06 -2.66 -11.02
CA THR A 288 2.51 -3.36 -12.23
C THR A 288 2.12 -2.58 -13.50
N PHE A 289 0.91 -2.03 -13.56
CA PHE A 289 0.48 -1.20 -14.69
C PHE A 289 1.22 0.14 -14.82
N ARG A 290 1.99 0.54 -13.80
CA ARG A 290 2.92 1.68 -13.87
C ARG A 290 4.33 1.30 -14.28
N LYS A 291 4.65 0.02 -14.23
CA LYS A 291 5.98 -0.50 -14.61
C LYS A 291 6.00 -1.13 -16.00
N LYS A 292 4.88 -1.69 -16.45
CA LYS A 292 4.82 -2.56 -17.64
C LYS A 292 3.54 -2.36 -18.42
N LEU A 293 3.66 -2.33 -19.73
CA LEU A 293 2.54 -2.39 -20.68
C LEU A 293 2.28 -3.85 -21.04
N TYR A 294 1.01 -4.21 -21.16
CA TYR A 294 0.58 -5.56 -21.51
C TYR A 294 -0.14 -5.57 -22.85
N ASP A 295 0.27 -6.45 -23.74
CA ASP A 295 -0.33 -6.62 -25.07
C ASP A 295 -1.23 -7.85 -25.13
N SER A 296 -1.15 -8.76 -24.15
CA SER A 296 -1.97 -9.96 -24.08
C SER A 296 -2.41 -10.29 -22.66
N LEU A 297 -3.49 -11.11 -22.57
CA LEU A 297 -4.01 -11.60 -21.29
C LEU A 297 -3.03 -12.55 -20.62
N GLU A 298 -2.33 -13.36 -21.41
CA GLU A 298 -1.37 -14.37 -20.95
C GLU A 298 -0.18 -13.73 -20.24
N GLN A 299 0.35 -12.62 -20.78
CA GLN A 299 1.43 -11.88 -20.12
C GLN A 299 1.01 -11.35 -18.76
N LEU A 300 -0.21 -10.78 -18.68
CA LEU A 300 -0.75 -10.30 -17.41
C LEU A 300 -1.02 -11.44 -16.45
N GLN A 301 -1.49 -12.60 -16.94
CA GLN A 301 -1.71 -13.80 -16.12
C GLN A 301 -0.38 -14.35 -15.56
N THR A 302 0.68 -14.38 -16.35
CA THR A 302 2.00 -14.84 -15.90
C THR A 302 2.51 -13.97 -14.74
N ASP A 303 2.48 -12.65 -14.88
CA ASP A 303 2.91 -11.75 -13.80
C ASP A 303 1.97 -11.84 -12.57
N LEU A 304 0.67 -12.10 -12.80
CA LEU A 304 -0.29 -12.34 -11.73
C LEU A 304 0.04 -13.64 -10.98
N ASP A 305 0.38 -14.71 -11.68
CA ASP A 305 0.73 -16.00 -11.07
C ASP A 305 2.01 -15.88 -10.21
N GLU A 306 3.01 -15.13 -10.66
CA GLU A 306 4.20 -14.82 -9.86
C GLU A 306 3.83 -14.05 -8.59
N TRP A 307 2.97 -13.04 -8.71
CA TRP A 307 2.51 -12.27 -7.56
C TRP A 307 1.64 -13.12 -6.62
N MET A 308 0.81 -14.02 -7.14
CA MET A 308 0.01 -14.95 -6.32
C MET A 308 0.90 -15.93 -5.55
N ASN A 309 1.98 -16.40 -6.16
CA ASN A 309 2.98 -17.21 -5.48
C ASN A 309 3.63 -16.44 -4.31
N TYR A 310 4.06 -15.20 -4.55
CA TYR A 310 4.55 -14.32 -3.50
C TYR A 310 3.49 -14.08 -2.41
N TYR A 311 2.23 -13.81 -2.79
CA TYR A 311 1.13 -13.58 -1.86
C TYR A 311 0.92 -14.76 -0.91
N ASN A 312 0.92 -15.98 -1.42
CA ASN A 312 0.64 -17.18 -0.64
C ASN A 312 1.83 -17.64 0.20
N ASN A 313 3.05 -17.56 -0.33
CA ASN A 313 4.23 -18.19 0.27
C ASN A 313 5.14 -17.22 1.04
N GLU A 314 5.14 -15.93 0.69
CA GLU A 314 6.10 -14.98 1.25
C GLU A 314 5.44 -13.82 1.99
N ARG A 315 4.27 -13.38 1.51
CA ARG A 315 3.56 -12.24 2.05
C ARG A 315 2.99 -12.52 3.43
N THR A 316 3.43 -11.77 4.46
CA THR A 316 2.89 -11.89 5.82
C THR A 316 1.51 -11.27 5.96
N HIS A 317 0.64 -11.91 6.73
CA HIS A 317 -0.73 -11.47 7.03
C HIS A 317 -0.92 -11.17 8.51
N GLN A 318 -1.65 -10.09 8.83
CA GLN A 318 -1.99 -9.67 10.20
C GLN A 318 -3.38 -10.17 10.64
N GLY A 319 -4.06 -10.99 9.83
CA GLY A 319 -5.36 -11.57 10.17
C GLY A 319 -5.29 -12.49 11.39
N LYS A 320 -6.44 -12.69 12.05
CA LYS A 320 -6.60 -13.43 13.33
C LYS A 320 -5.89 -14.80 13.33
N MET A 321 -6.01 -15.57 12.24
CA MET A 321 -5.41 -16.91 12.14
C MET A 321 -3.93 -16.87 11.71
N CYS A 322 -3.57 -15.91 10.85
CA CYS A 322 -2.21 -15.80 10.32
C CYS A 322 -1.22 -15.23 11.33
N CYS A 323 -1.61 -14.24 12.13
CA CYS A 323 -0.77 -13.64 13.20
C CYS A 323 0.66 -13.28 12.75
N GLY A 324 0.82 -12.74 11.54
CA GLY A 324 2.12 -12.39 10.97
C GLY A 324 2.78 -13.48 10.14
N ARG A 325 2.17 -14.65 10.00
CA ARG A 325 2.61 -15.73 9.12
C ARG A 325 2.11 -15.54 7.69
N THR A 326 2.61 -16.34 6.77
CA THR A 326 2.11 -16.40 5.41
C THR A 326 0.79 -17.20 5.33
N PRO A 327 -0.02 -17.04 4.28
CA PRO A 327 -1.19 -17.88 4.05
C PRO A 327 -0.84 -19.37 4.01
N MET A 328 0.24 -19.74 3.34
CA MET A 328 0.66 -21.14 3.21
C MET A 328 1.09 -21.74 4.55
N GLU A 329 1.90 -21.02 5.35
CA GLU A 329 2.25 -21.45 6.71
C GLU A 329 1.00 -21.66 7.57
N THR A 330 0.00 -20.75 7.45
CA THR A 330 -1.25 -20.86 8.20
C THR A 330 -2.10 -22.05 7.74
N LEU A 331 -2.08 -22.38 6.44
CA LEU A 331 -2.76 -23.55 5.90
C LEU A 331 -2.14 -24.84 6.43
N LEU A 332 -0.82 -24.94 6.37
CA LEU A 332 -0.08 -26.13 6.81
C LEU A 332 -0.26 -26.38 8.32
N ASP A 333 -0.22 -25.34 9.14
CA ASP A 333 -0.50 -25.44 10.58
C ASP A 333 -1.95 -25.86 10.85
N GLY A 334 -2.91 -25.30 10.11
CA GLY A 334 -4.32 -25.64 10.24
C GLY A 334 -4.70 -27.03 9.74
N LYS A 335 -3.85 -27.65 8.90
CA LYS A 335 -4.02 -29.03 8.45
C LYS A 335 -3.83 -30.05 9.57
N GLN A 336 -3.15 -29.68 10.65
CA GLN A 336 -2.87 -30.56 11.81
C GLN A 336 -4.00 -30.56 12.84
N ILE A 337 -5.03 -29.70 12.67
CA ILE A 337 -6.21 -29.61 13.53
C ILE A 337 -7.31 -30.54 13.00
#